data_4c3a3fbf2dd839ae88592e0edf71a513
#
_entry.id   4c3a3fbf2dd839ae88592e0edf71a513
#
_cell.length_a   1.000
_cell.length_b   1.000
_cell.length_c   1.000
_cell.angle_alpha   90.00
_cell.angle_beta   90.00
_cell.angle_gamma   90.00
#
_symmetry.space_group_name_H-M   'P 1'
#
loop_
_entity.id
_entity.type
_entity.pdbx_description
1 polymer ?
#
loop_
_entity_poly.entity_id
_entity_poly.type
_entity_poly.pdbx_seq_one_letter_code
_entity_poly.pdbx_strand_id
1 'polypeptide(L)'
;MAGVKVTFMMIAALVGSNQARCHRMICKGNDMRKTIVVGLAALMALYFVGGISARHEVFPWPQLSALRKMVVAEKAAAPSRYTFDDKERLIGDESKTPVACPAQTDRTAVLLLLGQSNAANDGGQRHRSNYGARVVNAFDQRCFIAASPLLGSTDTKGEYWTLLGNHLIASGQNDSVILAPLAYSGSEVARWAKGGDLNPVLIDTMKQLQASGHRVTSVLWVQGEADLVIGTTAEAYQQRFMSMVDTLRQHGVEAPVYISIASKCLEPSNGGFKEHVPDNAIVRAQMALSKGGHGIREGVDSDALLDGDDRYDDCHIGGSGAEKVSLAWLDLLSGDRRLESSR
;
A
#
# COMPACT_ATOMS: atom_id res chain seq x y z
N MET A 1 -12.89 18.26 4.55
CA MET A 1 -14.15 18.22 3.74
C MET A 1 -15.39 17.69 4.48
N ALA A 2 -15.26 17.13 5.70
CA ALA A 2 -16.43 16.65 6.48
C ALA A 2 -17.29 17.74 7.13
N GLY A 3 -16.75 18.94 7.38
CA GLY A 3 -17.47 20.04 8.03
C GLY A 3 -18.59 20.71 7.19
N VAL A 4 -18.50 20.60 5.87
CA VAL A 4 -19.45 21.22 4.95
C VAL A 4 -20.78 20.44 4.83
N LYS A 5 -20.73 19.11 5.02
CA LYS A 5 -21.94 18.26 4.92
C LYS A 5 -22.92 18.39 6.09
N VAL A 6 -22.42 18.66 7.30
CA VAL A 6 -23.29 18.83 8.49
C VAL A 6 -24.06 20.15 8.46
N THR A 7 -23.44 21.20 7.94
CA THR A 7 -24.09 22.51 7.81
C THR A 7 -25.22 22.49 6.75
N PHE A 8 -25.05 21.71 5.69
CA PHE A 8 -26.08 21.56 4.65
C PHE A 8 -27.33 20.80 5.13
N MET A 9 -27.17 19.81 6.01
CA MET A 9 -28.32 19.05 6.55
C MET A 9 -29.16 19.87 7.54
N MET A 10 -28.56 20.75 8.32
CA MET A 10 -29.32 21.63 9.25
C MET A 10 -30.09 22.74 8.50
N ILE A 11 -29.58 23.23 7.37
CA ILE A 11 -30.27 24.26 6.56
C ILE A 11 -31.46 23.65 5.80
N ALA A 12 -31.39 22.41 5.35
CA ALA A 12 -32.49 21.71 4.70
C ALA A 12 -33.69 21.50 5.64
N ALA A 13 -33.45 21.28 6.94
CA ALA A 13 -34.50 21.12 7.95
C ALA A 13 -35.26 22.42 8.27
N LEU A 14 -34.58 23.59 8.16
CA LEU A 14 -35.20 24.91 8.40
C LEU A 14 -36.03 25.42 7.22
N VAL A 15 -35.71 24.98 6.00
CA VAL A 15 -36.45 25.38 4.78
C VAL A 15 -37.72 24.53 4.58
N GLY A 16 -37.71 23.27 5.07
CA GLY A 16 -38.83 22.32 4.86
C GLY A 16 -40.10 22.64 5.69
N SER A 17 -40.01 23.41 6.78
CA SER A 17 -41.15 23.68 7.68
C SER A 17 -42.04 24.85 7.21
N ASN A 18 -41.64 25.65 6.24
CA ASN A 18 -42.40 26.82 5.77
C ASN A 18 -43.20 26.59 4.45
N GLN A 19 -43.09 25.41 3.82
CA GLN A 19 -43.84 25.14 2.59
C GLN A 19 -45.33 24.79 2.81
N ALA A 20 -45.78 24.53 4.04
CA ALA A 20 -47.14 24.10 4.33
C ALA A 20 -48.16 25.27 4.50
N ARG A 21 -47.71 26.53 4.44
CA ARG A 21 -48.61 27.70 4.67
C ARG A 21 -48.73 28.71 3.51
N CYS A 22 -48.29 28.40 2.33
CA CYS A 22 -48.34 29.33 1.23
C CYS A 22 -49.32 28.89 0.13
N HIS A 23 -50.61 28.63 0.51
CA HIS A 23 -51.71 28.58 -0.43
C HIS A 23 -52.64 29.78 -0.25
N ARG A 24 -52.30 30.87 -0.86
CA ARG A 24 -53.00 32.13 -1.15
C ARG A 24 -52.30 33.38 -0.68
N MET A 25 -51.21 33.73 -1.31
CA MET A 25 -50.79 35.11 -1.50
C MET A 25 -49.82 35.18 -2.67
N ILE A 26 -50.12 36.02 -3.62
CA ILE A 26 -49.26 36.35 -4.77
C ILE A 26 -48.00 37.02 -4.22
N CYS A 27 -46.94 36.29 -3.99
CA CYS A 27 -45.65 36.83 -3.57
C CYS A 27 -45.01 37.57 -4.76
N LYS A 28 -44.98 38.87 -4.71
CA LYS A 28 -44.20 39.70 -5.64
C LYS A 28 -42.73 39.27 -5.60
N GLY A 29 -42.10 39.07 -6.78
CA GLY A 29 -40.73 38.54 -6.93
C GLY A 29 -39.58 39.34 -6.24
N ASN A 30 -39.92 40.47 -5.59
CA ASN A 30 -38.99 41.25 -4.77
C ASN A 30 -38.71 40.68 -3.38
N ASP A 31 -39.65 39.90 -2.79
CA ASP A 31 -39.45 39.34 -1.43
C ASP A 31 -38.58 38.09 -1.42
N MET A 32 -38.68 37.28 -2.47
CA MET A 32 -37.81 36.10 -2.59
C MET A 32 -36.34 36.47 -2.82
N ARG A 33 -36.08 37.52 -3.59
CA ARG A 33 -34.71 38.05 -3.77
C ARG A 33 -34.14 38.63 -2.47
N LYS A 34 -34.96 39.37 -1.68
CA LYS A 34 -34.53 39.86 -0.38
C LYS A 34 -34.22 38.74 0.62
N THR A 35 -35.05 37.70 0.65
CA THR A 35 -34.82 36.53 1.53
C THR A 35 -33.54 35.77 1.14
N ILE A 36 -33.25 35.61 -0.14
CA ILE A 36 -32.00 35.00 -0.63
C ILE A 36 -30.79 35.85 -0.26
N VAL A 37 -30.88 37.18 -0.48
CA VAL A 37 -29.78 38.11 -0.16
C VAL A 37 -29.48 38.12 1.35
N VAL A 38 -30.54 38.19 2.18
CA VAL A 38 -30.38 38.12 3.65
C VAL A 38 -29.80 36.78 4.10
N GLY A 39 -30.23 35.67 3.50
CA GLY A 39 -29.68 34.33 3.77
C GLY A 39 -28.19 34.21 3.41
N LEU A 40 -27.79 34.74 2.25
CA LEU A 40 -26.39 34.75 1.82
C LEU A 40 -25.53 35.68 2.70
N ALA A 41 -26.07 36.86 3.10
CA ALA A 41 -25.36 37.74 4.00
C ALA A 41 -25.17 37.14 5.40
N ALA A 42 -26.17 36.42 5.92
CA ALA A 42 -26.06 35.67 7.18
C ALA A 42 -25.02 34.54 7.11
N LEU A 43 -24.98 33.79 6.01
CA LEU A 43 -23.96 32.75 5.79
C LEU A 43 -22.55 33.33 5.70
N MET A 44 -22.37 34.43 5.02
CA MET A 44 -21.08 35.14 4.99
C MET A 44 -20.68 35.67 6.36
N ALA A 45 -21.59 36.25 7.12
CA ALA A 45 -21.31 36.70 8.46
C ALA A 45 -20.90 35.55 9.40
N LEU A 46 -21.57 34.39 9.33
CA LEU A 46 -21.19 33.17 10.07
C LEU A 46 -19.82 32.66 9.65
N TYR A 47 -19.49 32.73 8.36
CA TYR A 47 -18.16 32.34 7.86
C TYR A 47 -17.06 33.25 8.41
N PHE A 48 -17.26 34.58 8.39
CA PHE A 48 -16.29 35.54 8.93
C PHE A 48 -16.16 35.43 10.45
N VAL A 49 -17.27 35.30 11.18
CA VAL A 49 -17.24 35.08 12.63
C VAL A 49 -16.53 33.77 12.96
N GLY A 50 -16.77 32.69 12.22
CA GLY A 50 -16.09 31.44 12.39
C GLY A 50 -14.58 31.55 12.11
N GLY A 51 -14.19 32.27 11.06
CA GLY A 51 -12.79 32.52 10.71
C GLY A 51 -12.06 33.36 11.76
N ILE A 52 -12.70 34.43 12.23
CA ILE A 52 -12.15 35.28 13.31
C ILE A 52 -12.05 34.49 14.63
N SER A 53 -13.09 33.74 14.98
CA SER A 53 -13.11 32.89 16.16
C SER A 53 -11.98 31.87 16.17
N ALA A 54 -11.75 31.21 15.02
CA ALA A 54 -10.67 30.23 14.85
C ALA A 54 -9.28 30.88 14.91
N ARG A 55 -9.13 32.06 14.26
CA ARG A 55 -7.84 32.77 14.20
C ARG A 55 -7.40 33.34 15.55
N HIS A 56 -8.34 33.79 16.37
CA HIS A 56 -8.07 34.41 17.66
C HIS A 56 -8.38 33.52 18.87
N GLU A 57 -8.76 32.26 18.62
CA GLU A 57 -9.11 31.27 19.64
C GLU A 57 -10.17 31.74 20.64
N VAL A 58 -11.13 32.57 20.18
CA VAL A 58 -12.23 33.08 21.00
C VAL A 58 -13.51 32.27 20.76
N PHE A 59 -14.50 32.42 21.65
CA PHE A 59 -15.80 31.76 21.52
C PHE A 59 -16.40 31.94 20.11
N PRO A 60 -16.96 30.89 19.47
CA PRO A 60 -17.18 29.50 19.97
C PRO A 60 -16.06 28.49 19.62
N TRP A 61 -14.94 28.94 19.06
CA TRP A 61 -13.89 28.01 18.53
C TRP A 61 -13.26 27.12 19.62
N PRO A 62 -12.90 27.62 20.83
CA PRO A 62 -12.31 26.74 21.85
C PRO A 62 -13.24 25.57 22.22
N GLN A 63 -14.56 25.81 22.32
CA GLN A 63 -15.54 24.78 22.67
C GLN A 63 -15.72 23.77 21.51
N LEU A 64 -15.77 24.26 20.26
CA LEU A 64 -15.88 23.41 19.09
C LEU A 64 -14.59 22.59 18.87
N SER A 65 -13.43 23.18 19.12
CA SER A 65 -12.15 22.47 19.02
C SER A 65 -12.00 21.42 20.13
N ALA A 66 -12.44 21.72 21.35
CA ALA A 66 -12.48 20.76 22.45
C ALA A 66 -13.43 19.61 22.16
N LEU A 67 -14.63 19.89 21.68
CA LEU A 67 -15.60 18.85 21.27
C LEU A 67 -15.04 17.97 20.14
N ARG A 68 -14.40 18.60 19.14
CA ARG A 68 -13.72 17.86 18.07
C ARG A 68 -12.60 16.97 18.61
N LYS A 69 -11.78 17.47 19.56
CA LYS A 69 -10.73 16.67 20.20
C LYS A 69 -11.31 15.50 20.98
N MET A 70 -12.42 15.68 21.70
CA MET A 70 -13.10 14.59 22.41
C MET A 70 -13.64 13.53 21.46
N VAL A 71 -14.34 13.93 20.39
CA VAL A 71 -14.88 12.99 19.38
C VAL A 71 -13.76 12.26 18.62
N VAL A 72 -12.64 12.95 18.33
CA VAL A 72 -11.48 12.34 17.68
C VAL A 72 -10.78 11.38 18.67
N ALA A 73 -10.66 11.73 19.95
CA ALA A 73 -10.08 10.88 20.97
C ALA A 73 -10.95 9.64 21.24
N GLU A 74 -12.27 9.78 21.26
CA GLU A 74 -13.21 8.64 21.39
C GLU A 74 -13.13 7.71 20.20
N LYS A 75 -12.97 8.24 18.98
CA LYS A 75 -12.79 7.45 17.77
C LYS A 75 -11.40 6.76 17.70
N ALA A 76 -10.38 7.37 18.31
CA ALA A 76 -9.03 6.79 18.46
C ALA A 76 -8.97 5.74 19.58
N ALA A 77 -9.91 5.79 20.54
CA ALA A 77 -10.00 4.84 21.66
C ALA A 77 -10.77 3.53 21.31
N ALA A 78 -11.39 3.42 20.13
CA ALA A 78 -11.92 2.16 19.66
C ALA A 78 -10.76 1.17 19.44
N PRO A 79 -10.82 -0.06 19.97
CA PRO A 79 -9.74 -1.03 19.79
C PRO A 79 -9.49 -1.22 18.28
N SER A 80 -8.27 -0.99 17.86
CA SER A 80 -7.87 -1.25 16.48
C SER A 80 -7.92 -2.77 16.26
N ARG A 81 -8.58 -3.21 15.18
CA ARG A 81 -8.53 -4.62 14.76
C ARG A 81 -7.13 -5.06 14.33
N TYR A 82 -6.21 -4.11 14.17
CA TYR A 82 -4.85 -4.32 13.72
C TYR A 82 -3.87 -4.19 14.87
N THR A 83 -2.88 -5.09 14.91
CA THR A 83 -1.75 -5.04 15.83
C THR A 83 -0.47 -4.84 15.04
N PHE A 84 0.38 -3.93 15.50
CA PHE A 84 1.66 -3.61 14.89
C PHE A 84 2.80 -3.90 15.86
N ASP A 85 3.97 -4.21 15.33
CA ASP A 85 5.21 -4.25 16.11
C ASP A 85 5.85 -2.86 16.25
N ASP A 86 7.00 -2.80 16.92
CA ASP A 86 7.76 -1.56 17.15
C ASP A 86 8.32 -0.90 15.88
N LYS A 87 8.26 -1.59 14.74
CA LYS A 87 8.68 -1.13 13.41
C LYS A 87 7.49 -0.87 12.48
N GLU A 88 6.27 -0.74 13.03
CA GLU A 88 5.03 -0.49 12.28
C GLU A 88 4.62 -1.63 11.31
N ARG A 89 5.21 -2.84 11.46
CA ARG A 89 4.82 -4.00 10.69
C ARG A 89 3.51 -4.55 11.22
N LEU A 90 2.56 -4.85 10.35
CA LEU A 90 1.30 -5.49 10.69
C LEU A 90 1.55 -6.94 11.11
N ILE A 91 1.37 -7.23 12.39
CA ILE A 91 1.59 -8.55 13.00
C ILE A 91 0.30 -9.25 13.41
N GLY A 92 -0.83 -8.55 13.40
CA GLY A 92 -2.15 -9.10 13.73
C GLY A 92 -3.29 -8.36 13.05
N ASP A 93 -4.30 -9.12 12.63
CA ASP A 93 -5.58 -8.60 12.13
C ASP A 93 -6.67 -9.61 12.51
N GLU A 94 -7.64 -9.19 13.32
CA GLU A 94 -8.74 -10.03 13.84
C GLU A 94 -9.60 -10.66 12.72
N SER A 95 -9.57 -10.11 11.51
CA SER A 95 -10.31 -10.68 10.37
C SER A 95 -9.60 -11.84 9.66
N LYS A 96 -8.37 -12.19 10.05
CA LYS A 96 -7.62 -13.27 9.42
C LYS A 96 -8.22 -14.62 9.74
N THR A 97 -8.32 -15.47 8.73
CA THR A 97 -8.76 -16.85 8.87
C THR A 97 -7.54 -17.77 8.94
N PRO A 98 -7.19 -18.30 10.13
CA PRO A 98 -6.07 -19.22 10.27
C PRO A 98 -6.38 -20.56 9.58
N VAL A 99 -5.35 -21.14 8.97
CA VAL A 99 -5.43 -22.47 8.32
C VAL A 99 -4.13 -23.21 8.52
N ALA A 100 -4.15 -24.53 8.30
CA ALA A 100 -2.91 -25.30 8.23
C ALA A 100 -2.06 -24.79 7.07
N CYS A 101 -0.76 -24.63 7.27
CA CYS A 101 0.15 -24.28 6.18
C CYS A 101 0.20 -25.43 5.15
N PRO A 102 0.11 -25.14 3.86
CA PRO A 102 0.25 -26.17 2.81
C PRO A 102 1.62 -26.87 2.94
N ALA A 103 1.63 -28.19 2.85
CA ALA A 103 2.91 -28.93 2.71
C ALA A 103 3.59 -28.52 1.41
N GLN A 104 4.90 -28.26 1.47
CA GLN A 104 5.65 -27.86 0.28
C GLN A 104 5.93 -29.08 -0.62
N THR A 105 5.55 -28.95 -1.86
CA THR A 105 5.85 -29.87 -2.96
C THR A 105 6.55 -29.10 -4.09
N ASP A 106 6.94 -29.78 -5.16
CA ASP A 106 7.49 -29.12 -6.37
C ASP A 106 6.50 -28.18 -7.05
N ARG A 107 5.21 -28.32 -6.72
CA ARG A 107 4.12 -27.46 -7.20
C ARG A 107 3.66 -26.42 -6.17
N THR A 108 4.46 -26.18 -5.13
CA THR A 108 4.22 -25.13 -4.15
C THR A 108 5.14 -23.94 -4.44
N ALA A 109 4.54 -22.75 -4.67
CA ALA A 109 5.30 -21.52 -4.72
C ALA A 109 5.42 -20.94 -3.30
N VAL A 110 6.63 -20.67 -2.84
CA VAL A 110 6.92 -19.95 -1.60
C VAL A 110 7.59 -18.63 -1.97
N LEU A 111 6.83 -17.55 -1.95
CA LEU A 111 7.25 -16.24 -2.41
C LEU A 111 7.63 -15.36 -1.22
N LEU A 112 8.91 -15.02 -1.10
CA LEU A 112 9.39 -14.00 -0.16
C LEU A 112 9.27 -12.63 -0.84
N LEU A 113 8.37 -11.78 -0.32
CA LEU A 113 7.97 -10.52 -0.91
C LEU A 113 8.65 -9.39 -0.15
N LEU A 114 9.63 -8.74 -0.77
CA LEU A 114 10.49 -7.74 -0.14
C LEU A 114 10.35 -6.38 -0.83
N GLY A 115 10.56 -5.31 -0.11
CA GLY A 115 10.62 -3.97 -0.67
C GLY A 115 9.97 -2.89 0.18
N GLN A 116 9.43 -1.88 -0.50
CA GLN A 116 8.78 -0.75 0.15
C GLN A 116 7.25 -0.73 -0.08
N SER A 117 6.62 0.43 -0.09
CA SER A 117 5.17 0.61 -0.10
C SER A 117 4.46 -0.17 -1.21
N ASN A 118 4.99 -0.19 -2.45
CA ASN A 118 4.41 -0.96 -3.56
C ASN A 118 4.58 -2.48 -3.42
N ALA A 119 5.41 -2.94 -2.48
CA ALA A 119 5.48 -4.35 -2.05
C ALA A 119 4.67 -4.61 -0.77
N ALA A 120 4.35 -3.58 0.00
CA ALA A 120 3.60 -3.63 1.26
C ALA A 120 2.08 -3.56 1.03
N ASN A 121 1.34 -3.20 2.09
CA ASN A 121 -0.12 -3.07 2.05
C ASN A 121 -0.59 -1.65 1.68
N ASP A 122 0.09 -0.99 0.76
CA ASP A 122 -0.26 0.36 0.30
C ASP A 122 -1.06 0.38 -1.00
N GLY A 123 -1.40 -0.76 -1.56
CA GLY A 123 -2.19 -0.86 -2.79
C GLY A 123 -3.60 -0.27 -2.64
N GLY A 124 -4.11 0.30 -3.73
CA GLY A 124 -5.43 0.95 -3.76
C GLY A 124 -6.62 0.00 -3.61
N GLN A 125 -6.44 -1.29 -3.83
CA GLN A 125 -7.51 -2.29 -3.77
C GLN A 125 -7.13 -3.47 -2.90
N ARG A 126 -8.13 -4.01 -2.19
CA ARG A 126 -7.99 -5.22 -1.39
C ARG A 126 -8.41 -6.45 -2.18
N HIS A 127 -7.63 -7.50 -2.00
CA HIS A 127 -7.86 -8.79 -2.64
C HIS A 127 -8.02 -9.91 -1.61
N ARG A 128 -8.59 -11.02 -2.03
CA ARG A 128 -8.73 -12.23 -1.22
C ARG A 128 -8.46 -13.45 -2.09
N SER A 129 -7.96 -14.52 -1.46
CA SER A 129 -7.81 -15.81 -2.13
C SER A 129 -9.15 -16.31 -2.65
N ASN A 130 -9.22 -16.57 -3.96
CA ASN A 130 -10.33 -17.25 -4.63
C ASN A 130 -10.27 -18.79 -4.44
N TYR A 131 -9.14 -19.28 -3.92
CA TYR A 131 -8.83 -20.71 -3.79
C TYR A 131 -8.67 -21.15 -2.32
N GLY A 132 -9.19 -20.37 -1.37
CA GLY A 132 -9.12 -20.67 0.06
C GLY A 132 -7.69 -20.89 0.53
N ALA A 133 -7.47 -22.00 1.24
CA ALA A 133 -6.17 -22.36 1.81
C ALA A 133 -5.09 -22.74 0.79
N ARG A 134 -5.39 -22.72 -0.52
CA ARG A 134 -4.36 -22.91 -1.57
C ARG A 134 -3.51 -21.67 -1.80
N VAL A 135 -4.00 -20.47 -1.41
CA VAL A 135 -3.22 -19.23 -1.40
C VAL A 135 -3.24 -18.69 0.02
N VAL A 136 -2.10 -18.73 0.70
CA VAL A 136 -1.97 -18.36 2.11
C VAL A 136 -0.95 -17.26 2.32
N ASN A 137 -1.19 -16.44 3.34
CA ASN A 137 -0.21 -15.54 3.92
C ASN A 137 0.49 -16.28 5.08
N ALA A 138 1.78 -16.52 4.96
CA ALA A 138 2.60 -17.07 6.04
C ALA A 138 3.18 -15.95 6.89
N PHE A 139 3.00 -16.05 8.19
CA PHE A 139 3.55 -15.11 9.15
C PHE A 139 3.70 -15.79 10.52
N ASP A 140 4.85 -15.63 11.17
CA ASP A 140 5.14 -16.16 12.49
C ASP A 140 4.80 -17.67 12.63
N GLN A 141 5.34 -18.47 11.71
CA GLN A 141 5.14 -19.92 11.61
C GLN A 141 3.65 -20.36 11.47
N ARG A 142 2.75 -19.44 11.19
CA ARG A 142 1.32 -19.68 10.96
C ARG A 142 0.94 -19.31 9.55
N CYS A 143 -0.13 -19.91 9.07
CA CYS A 143 -0.73 -19.56 7.79
C CYS A 143 -2.17 -19.08 7.95
N PHE A 144 -2.52 -18.13 7.11
CA PHE A 144 -3.85 -17.55 7.04
C PHE A 144 -4.30 -17.57 5.58
N ILE A 145 -5.58 -17.77 5.30
CA ILE A 145 -6.11 -17.56 3.94
C ILE A 145 -5.69 -16.16 3.50
N ALA A 146 -5.00 -16.06 2.35
CA ALA A 146 -4.52 -14.77 1.86
C ALA A 146 -5.68 -13.80 1.62
N ALA A 147 -5.59 -12.65 2.23
CA ALA A 147 -6.52 -11.53 2.08
C ALA A 147 -5.84 -10.24 2.53
N SER A 148 -6.06 -9.14 1.82
CA SER A 148 -5.50 -7.84 2.18
C SER A 148 -6.08 -7.29 3.49
N PRO A 149 -5.25 -6.64 4.31
CA PRO A 149 -3.79 -6.49 4.20
C PRO A 149 -3.07 -7.77 4.61
N LEU A 150 -1.89 -8.06 4.07
CA LEU A 150 -1.10 -9.24 4.45
C LEU A 150 -0.29 -8.96 5.72
N LEU A 151 -0.25 -9.93 6.64
CA LEU A 151 0.62 -9.87 7.83
C LEU A 151 2.08 -9.98 7.41
N GLY A 152 2.94 -9.21 8.03
CA GLY A 152 4.39 -9.18 7.77
C GLY A 152 4.89 -7.92 7.09
N SER A 153 4.00 -7.08 6.53
CA SER A 153 4.34 -5.78 5.91
C SER A 153 3.72 -4.63 6.67
N THR A 154 4.17 -3.41 6.40
CA THR A 154 3.53 -2.18 6.88
C THR A 154 2.21 -1.90 6.18
N ASP A 155 1.47 -0.97 6.74
CA ASP A 155 0.19 -0.47 6.25
C ASP A 155 -0.98 -1.47 6.29
N THR A 156 -2.18 -0.97 5.97
CA THR A 156 -3.42 -1.73 6.13
C THR A 156 -4.39 -1.57 4.96
N LYS A 157 -3.93 -1.11 3.82
CA LYS A 157 -4.74 -0.96 2.61
C LYS A 157 -4.80 -2.28 1.81
N GLY A 158 -4.59 -2.22 0.51
CA GLY A 158 -4.56 -3.37 -0.39
C GLY A 158 -3.15 -3.78 -0.79
N GLU A 159 -3.07 -4.84 -1.58
CA GLU A 159 -1.84 -5.35 -2.21
C GLU A 159 -2.21 -6.24 -3.40
N TYR A 160 -1.30 -6.49 -4.32
CA TYR A 160 -1.56 -7.30 -5.53
C TYR A 160 -0.99 -8.73 -5.43
N TRP A 161 -0.31 -9.08 -4.35
CA TRP A 161 0.30 -10.41 -4.18
C TRP A 161 -0.73 -11.52 -4.05
N THR A 162 -1.89 -11.21 -3.44
CA THR A 162 -3.02 -12.15 -3.37
C THR A 162 -3.60 -12.42 -4.77
N LEU A 163 -3.63 -11.41 -5.67
CA LEU A 163 -4.00 -11.61 -7.07
C LEU A 163 -2.98 -12.50 -7.78
N LEU A 164 -1.68 -12.23 -7.64
CA LEU A 164 -0.63 -13.09 -8.18
C LEU A 164 -0.80 -14.54 -7.71
N GLY A 165 -1.07 -14.75 -6.42
CA GLY A 165 -1.35 -16.07 -5.88
C GLY A 165 -2.54 -16.76 -6.56
N ASN A 166 -3.62 -16.00 -6.79
CA ASN A 166 -4.79 -16.50 -7.51
C ASN A 166 -4.45 -16.88 -8.97
N HIS A 167 -3.67 -16.05 -9.67
CA HIS A 167 -3.25 -16.31 -11.04
C HIS A 167 -2.33 -17.53 -11.15
N LEU A 168 -1.40 -17.70 -10.20
CA LEU A 168 -0.52 -18.88 -10.15
C LEU A 168 -1.31 -20.19 -9.97
N ILE A 169 -2.38 -20.20 -9.19
CA ILE A 169 -3.28 -21.33 -9.05
C ILE A 169 -4.11 -21.53 -10.33
N ALA A 170 -4.68 -20.43 -10.87
CA ALA A 170 -5.53 -20.47 -12.05
C ALA A 170 -4.78 -20.99 -13.29
N SER A 171 -3.50 -20.67 -13.44
CA SER A 171 -2.65 -21.14 -14.54
C SER A 171 -2.39 -22.66 -14.50
N GLY A 172 -2.71 -23.33 -13.39
CA GLY A 172 -2.44 -24.76 -13.20
C GLY A 172 -0.98 -25.08 -12.91
N GLN A 173 -0.10 -24.10 -12.79
CA GLN A 173 1.34 -24.31 -12.54
C GLN A 173 1.64 -24.64 -11.07
N ASN A 174 0.80 -24.17 -10.15
CA ASN A 174 0.94 -24.38 -8.71
C ASN A 174 -0.32 -25.01 -8.12
N ASP A 175 -0.12 -25.90 -7.17
CA ASP A 175 -1.21 -26.44 -6.35
C ASP A 175 -1.45 -25.59 -5.10
N SER A 176 -0.40 -24.92 -4.62
CA SER A 176 -0.47 -23.98 -3.50
C SER A 176 0.54 -22.83 -3.64
N VAL A 177 0.21 -21.69 -3.07
CA VAL A 177 1.05 -20.49 -3.02
C VAL A 177 1.12 -19.99 -1.57
N ILE A 178 2.33 -19.79 -1.09
CA ILE A 178 2.65 -19.27 0.24
C ILE A 178 3.27 -17.90 0.05
N LEU A 179 2.55 -16.86 0.47
CA LEU A 179 2.99 -15.47 0.44
C LEU A 179 3.62 -15.13 1.78
N ALA A 180 4.90 -14.81 1.79
CA ALA A 180 5.66 -14.39 2.96
C ALA A 180 6.12 -12.93 2.79
N PRO A 181 5.26 -11.96 3.09
CA PRO A 181 5.59 -10.56 2.90
C PRO A 181 6.47 -10.04 4.04
N LEU A 182 7.47 -9.25 3.66
CA LEU A 182 8.27 -8.42 4.51
C LEU A 182 8.61 -7.15 3.73
N ALA A 183 7.77 -6.14 3.85
CA ALA A 183 7.95 -4.88 3.13
C ALA A 183 7.62 -3.69 4.03
N TYR A 184 8.42 -2.63 3.89
CA TYR A 184 8.34 -1.45 4.76
C TYR A 184 8.21 -0.18 3.92
N SER A 185 7.08 0.50 4.03
CA SER A 185 6.79 1.74 3.30
C SER A 185 7.89 2.78 3.53
N GLY A 186 8.34 3.41 2.44
CA GLY A 186 9.38 4.44 2.46
C GLY A 186 10.79 3.93 2.82
N SER A 187 11.03 2.61 2.85
CA SER A 187 12.35 2.11 3.23
C SER A 187 13.36 2.21 2.07
N GLU A 188 14.51 2.81 2.36
CA GLU A 188 15.68 2.78 1.46
C GLU A 188 16.38 1.42 1.51
N VAL A 189 17.08 1.05 0.45
CA VAL A 189 17.86 -0.21 0.35
C VAL A 189 18.91 -0.35 1.46
N ALA A 190 19.39 0.77 2.00
CA ALA A 190 20.37 0.78 3.11
C ALA A 190 19.85 0.09 4.37
N ARG A 191 18.57 0.19 4.66
CA ARG A 191 17.94 -0.44 5.84
C ARG A 191 17.96 -1.97 5.76
N TRP A 192 18.01 -2.52 4.55
CA TRP A 192 18.00 -3.96 4.25
C TRP A 192 19.39 -4.60 4.22
N ALA A 193 20.42 -3.80 3.94
CA ALA A 193 21.82 -4.23 3.90
C ALA A 193 22.30 -4.68 5.29
N LYS A 194 23.39 -5.45 5.33
CA LYS A 194 24.04 -5.84 6.59
C LYS A 194 24.38 -4.60 7.42
N GLY A 195 23.89 -4.57 8.65
CA GLY A 195 24.00 -3.42 9.57
C GLY A 195 22.80 -2.46 9.51
N GLY A 196 21.91 -2.58 8.53
CA GLY A 196 20.64 -1.88 8.52
C GLY A 196 19.63 -2.48 9.51
N ASP A 197 18.67 -1.69 9.93
CA ASP A 197 17.70 -2.05 10.98
C ASP A 197 16.66 -3.10 10.54
N LEU A 198 16.44 -3.26 9.22
CA LEU A 198 15.56 -4.29 8.64
C LEU A 198 16.30 -5.61 8.37
N ASN A 199 17.63 -5.63 8.35
CA ASN A 199 18.40 -6.84 8.10
C ASN A 199 18.15 -7.95 9.15
N PRO A 200 18.12 -7.66 10.48
CA PRO A 200 17.73 -8.64 11.48
C PRO A 200 16.30 -9.17 11.31
N VAL A 201 15.36 -8.32 10.86
CA VAL A 201 13.96 -8.73 10.62
C VAL A 201 13.88 -9.68 9.42
N LEU A 202 14.67 -9.42 8.37
CA LEU A 202 14.80 -10.32 7.23
C LEU A 202 15.32 -11.68 7.64
N ILE A 203 16.38 -11.73 8.47
CA ILE A 203 16.95 -12.96 9.01
C ILE A 203 15.91 -13.74 9.83
N ASP A 204 15.16 -13.06 10.68
CA ASP A 204 14.12 -13.69 11.49
C ASP A 204 12.99 -14.27 10.62
N THR A 205 12.53 -13.52 9.61
CA THR A 205 11.51 -14.00 8.66
C THR A 205 11.95 -15.28 7.93
N MET A 206 13.21 -15.35 7.48
CA MET A 206 13.76 -16.56 6.87
C MET A 206 13.79 -17.75 7.82
N LYS A 207 14.20 -17.54 9.07
CA LYS A 207 14.21 -18.58 10.10
C LYS A 207 12.81 -19.10 10.41
N GLN A 208 11.81 -18.22 10.46
CA GLN A 208 10.40 -18.60 10.67
C GLN A 208 9.87 -19.47 9.52
N LEU A 209 10.17 -19.12 8.26
CA LEU A 209 9.81 -19.94 7.11
C LEU A 209 10.47 -21.32 7.16
N GLN A 210 11.77 -21.38 7.46
CA GLN A 210 12.50 -22.65 7.60
C GLN A 210 11.96 -23.50 8.74
N ALA A 211 11.64 -22.90 9.90
CA ALA A 211 11.04 -23.60 11.04
C ALA A 211 9.65 -24.17 10.72
N SER A 212 8.93 -23.56 9.77
CA SER A 212 7.65 -24.06 9.25
C SER A 212 7.83 -25.14 8.16
N GLY A 213 9.06 -25.54 7.84
CA GLY A 213 9.37 -26.53 6.80
C GLY A 213 9.29 -25.98 5.37
N HIS A 214 9.29 -24.64 5.21
CA HIS A 214 9.18 -24.00 3.90
C HIS A 214 10.53 -23.46 3.42
N ARG A 215 10.87 -23.78 2.18
CA ARG A 215 12.01 -23.22 1.45
C ARG A 215 11.49 -22.19 0.45
N VAL A 216 12.04 -20.99 0.47
CA VAL A 216 11.72 -19.95 -0.51
C VAL A 216 12.00 -20.46 -1.93
N THR A 217 11.06 -20.28 -2.84
CA THR A 217 11.20 -20.63 -4.26
C THR A 217 11.50 -19.43 -5.14
N SER A 218 11.10 -18.23 -4.69
CA SER A 218 11.39 -16.96 -5.38
C SER A 218 11.40 -15.82 -4.37
N VAL A 219 12.33 -14.89 -4.53
CA VAL A 219 12.37 -13.62 -3.80
C VAL A 219 11.97 -12.52 -4.78
N LEU A 220 10.93 -11.75 -4.44
CA LEU A 220 10.41 -10.68 -5.29
C LEU A 220 10.71 -9.34 -4.59
N TRP A 221 11.58 -8.54 -5.21
CA TRP A 221 12.03 -7.25 -4.68
C TRP A 221 11.39 -6.10 -5.46
N VAL A 222 10.59 -5.27 -4.77
CA VAL A 222 9.93 -4.08 -5.34
C VAL A 222 10.25 -2.88 -4.45
N GLN A 223 11.28 -2.12 -4.82
CA GLN A 223 11.77 -0.98 -4.06
C GLN A 223 12.67 -0.11 -4.96
N GLY A 224 12.72 1.19 -4.74
CA GLY A 224 13.61 2.11 -5.45
C GLY A 224 13.17 3.56 -5.35
N GLU A 225 11.90 3.80 -5.16
CA GLU A 225 11.31 5.15 -5.13
C GLU A 225 11.91 5.98 -3.98
N ALA A 226 12.07 5.40 -2.78
CA ALA A 226 12.68 6.08 -1.64
C ALA A 226 14.15 6.44 -1.90
N ASP A 227 14.90 5.52 -2.51
CA ASP A 227 16.30 5.75 -2.85
C ASP A 227 16.48 6.83 -3.93
N LEU A 228 15.56 6.90 -4.90
CA LEU A 228 15.55 7.98 -5.88
C LEU A 228 15.33 9.34 -5.22
N VAL A 229 14.35 9.42 -4.31
CA VAL A 229 14.00 10.66 -3.58
C VAL A 229 15.17 11.19 -2.77
N ILE A 230 15.88 10.33 -2.06
CA ILE A 230 17.03 10.74 -1.23
C ILE A 230 18.33 10.87 -2.01
N GLY A 231 18.33 10.59 -3.33
CA GLY A 231 19.50 10.74 -4.20
C GLY A 231 20.58 9.67 -4.00
N THR A 232 20.20 8.42 -3.67
CA THR A 232 21.13 7.30 -3.60
C THR A 232 21.79 7.08 -4.96
N THR A 233 23.14 6.96 -5.00
CA THR A 233 23.85 6.68 -6.24
C THR A 233 23.64 5.25 -6.72
N ALA A 234 23.84 5.01 -8.01
CA ALA A 234 23.68 3.67 -8.58
C ALA A 234 24.61 2.64 -7.91
N GLU A 235 25.84 3.02 -7.66
CA GLU A 235 26.86 2.17 -7.01
C GLU A 235 26.48 1.84 -5.56
N ALA A 236 26.02 2.84 -4.80
CA ALA A 236 25.60 2.65 -3.42
C ALA A 236 24.35 1.73 -3.35
N TYR A 237 23.41 1.91 -4.27
CA TYR A 237 22.24 1.04 -4.36
C TYR A 237 22.64 -0.41 -4.65
N GLN A 238 23.49 -0.63 -5.66
CA GLN A 238 23.98 -1.96 -6.03
C GLN A 238 24.70 -2.64 -4.86
N GLN A 239 25.63 -1.92 -4.22
CA GLN A 239 26.38 -2.46 -3.08
C GLN A 239 25.48 -2.89 -1.93
N ARG A 240 24.50 -2.06 -1.56
CA ARG A 240 23.57 -2.31 -0.47
C ARG A 240 22.61 -3.45 -0.79
N PHE A 241 22.09 -3.48 -2.02
CA PHE A 241 21.26 -4.57 -2.50
C PHE A 241 22.01 -5.91 -2.48
N MET A 242 23.24 -5.95 -2.99
CA MET A 242 24.07 -7.16 -2.95
C MET A 242 24.35 -7.60 -1.51
N SER A 243 24.58 -6.68 -0.58
CA SER A 243 24.74 -7.00 0.84
C SER A 243 23.49 -7.64 1.45
N MET A 244 22.29 -7.24 1.02
CA MET A 244 21.03 -7.91 1.39
C MET A 244 20.95 -9.31 0.75
N VAL A 245 21.29 -9.46 -0.53
CA VAL A 245 21.33 -10.76 -1.22
C VAL A 245 22.30 -11.71 -0.54
N ASP A 246 23.48 -11.23 -0.15
CA ASP A 246 24.45 -12.03 0.63
C ASP A 246 23.85 -12.53 1.95
N THR A 247 23.06 -11.70 2.62
CA THR A 247 22.33 -12.13 3.84
C THR A 247 21.34 -13.24 3.51
N LEU A 248 20.58 -13.16 2.42
CA LEU A 248 19.68 -14.24 1.99
C LEU A 248 20.44 -15.55 1.78
N ARG A 249 21.56 -15.52 1.03
CA ARG A 249 22.41 -16.68 0.75
C ARG A 249 23.02 -17.29 2.00
N GLN A 250 23.55 -16.47 2.92
CA GLN A 250 24.11 -16.90 4.20
C GLN A 250 23.07 -17.61 5.09
N HIS A 251 21.78 -17.35 4.88
CA HIS A 251 20.69 -17.99 5.62
C HIS A 251 19.93 -19.04 4.77
N GLY A 252 20.58 -19.58 3.74
CA GLY A 252 20.09 -20.75 2.98
C GLY A 252 18.99 -20.47 1.98
N VAL A 253 18.77 -19.21 1.56
CA VAL A 253 17.87 -18.87 0.48
C VAL A 253 18.64 -18.91 -0.85
N GLU A 254 18.55 -20.03 -1.57
CA GLU A 254 19.20 -20.22 -2.89
C GLU A 254 18.30 -19.79 -4.05
N ALA A 255 17.05 -19.48 -3.78
CA ALA A 255 16.06 -19.10 -4.78
C ALA A 255 16.49 -17.86 -5.60
N PRO A 256 16.05 -17.73 -6.85
CA PRO A 256 16.29 -16.54 -7.65
C PRO A 256 15.68 -15.30 -6.97
N VAL A 257 16.40 -14.18 -7.06
CA VAL A 257 15.95 -12.87 -6.60
C VAL A 257 15.55 -12.04 -7.82
N TYR A 258 14.27 -11.75 -7.96
CA TYR A 258 13.75 -10.90 -9.02
C TYR A 258 13.76 -9.46 -8.56
N ILE A 259 14.47 -8.60 -9.26
CA ILE A 259 14.54 -7.17 -8.97
C ILE A 259 13.67 -6.40 -9.96
N SER A 260 12.63 -5.72 -9.45
CA SER A 260 11.77 -4.85 -10.26
C SER A 260 12.47 -3.56 -10.63
N ILE A 261 12.11 -3.00 -11.80
CA ILE A 261 12.34 -1.59 -12.09
C ILE A 261 11.18 -0.84 -11.42
N ALA A 262 11.50 -0.11 -10.35
CA ALA A 262 10.54 0.59 -9.51
C ALA A 262 11.19 1.85 -8.93
N SER A 263 10.94 2.99 -9.54
CA SER A 263 11.47 4.27 -9.09
C SER A 263 10.46 5.41 -9.20
N LYS A 264 9.30 5.14 -9.84
CA LYS A 264 8.31 6.17 -10.17
C LYS A 264 7.37 6.45 -9.00
N CYS A 265 7.66 7.54 -8.29
CA CYS A 265 6.73 8.27 -7.43
C CYS A 265 6.84 9.74 -7.80
N LEU A 266 5.73 10.41 -7.97
CA LEU A 266 5.74 11.84 -8.25
C LEU A 266 6.04 12.61 -6.96
N GLU A 267 7.20 13.25 -6.91
CA GLU A 267 7.56 14.12 -5.80
C GLU A 267 6.76 15.42 -5.84
N PRO A 268 6.15 15.85 -4.72
CA PRO A 268 5.60 17.20 -4.61
C PRO A 268 6.69 18.24 -4.88
N SER A 269 6.42 19.18 -5.78
CA SER A 269 7.28 20.33 -6.05
C SER A 269 6.48 21.62 -5.98
N ASN A 270 7.15 22.77 -5.84
CA ASN A 270 6.50 24.08 -5.84
C ASN A 270 5.79 24.30 -7.19
N GLY A 271 4.46 24.11 -7.21
CA GLY A 271 3.63 24.27 -8.40
C GLY A 271 3.21 22.98 -9.10
N GLY A 272 3.42 21.81 -8.49
CA GLY A 272 3.01 20.51 -9.04
C GLY A 272 3.92 19.37 -8.62
N PHE A 273 4.02 18.35 -9.46
CA PHE A 273 4.92 17.22 -9.27
C PHE A 273 6.10 17.33 -10.24
N LYS A 274 7.28 16.85 -9.83
CA LYS A 274 8.39 16.68 -10.76
C LYS A 274 8.07 15.56 -11.74
N GLU A 275 8.36 15.80 -13.00
CA GLU A 275 8.27 14.76 -14.02
C GLU A 275 9.27 13.63 -13.72
N HIS A 276 8.82 12.38 -13.81
CA HIS A 276 9.67 11.23 -13.64
C HIS A 276 10.70 11.13 -14.77
N VAL A 277 11.96 10.95 -14.41
CA VAL A 277 13.07 10.73 -15.35
C VAL A 277 13.30 9.22 -15.47
N PRO A 278 12.95 8.58 -16.61
CA PRO A 278 13.07 7.13 -16.77
C PRO A 278 14.51 6.62 -16.65
N ASP A 279 15.49 7.36 -17.15
CA ASP A 279 16.93 7.02 -17.02
C ASP A 279 17.52 7.70 -15.79
N ASN A 280 17.19 7.20 -14.61
CA ASN A 280 17.73 7.67 -13.34
C ASN A 280 18.75 6.68 -12.74
N ALA A 281 19.43 7.11 -11.67
CA ALA A 281 20.47 6.30 -11.02
C ALA A 281 19.96 4.95 -10.52
N ILE A 282 18.72 4.91 -9.99
CA ILE A 282 18.13 3.69 -9.41
C ILE A 282 17.75 2.70 -10.51
N VAL A 283 17.09 3.17 -11.58
CA VAL A 283 16.78 2.33 -12.76
C VAL A 283 18.05 1.72 -13.34
N ARG A 284 19.10 2.52 -13.53
CA ARG A 284 20.40 1.99 -14.02
C ARG A 284 20.99 0.93 -13.09
N ALA A 285 20.88 1.11 -11.77
CA ALA A 285 21.34 0.15 -10.79
C ALA A 285 20.55 -1.17 -10.86
N GLN A 286 19.21 -1.09 -10.91
CA GLN A 286 18.31 -2.24 -11.01
C GLN A 286 18.55 -3.04 -12.30
N MET A 287 18.68 -2.35 -13.44
CA MET A 287 19.00 -2.97 -14.72
C MET A 287 20.39 -3.64 -14.73
N ALA A 288 21.39 -3.03 -14.11
CA ALA A 288 22.72 -3.61 -14.01
C ALA A 288 22.73 -4.86 -13.13
N LEU A 289 22.03 -4.84 -11.99
CA LEU A 289 21.90 -5.96 -11.07
C LEU A 289 21.21 -7.16 -11.73
N SER A 290 20.13 -6.94 -12.48
CA SER A 290 19.39 -8.03 -13.15
C SER A 290 20.22 -8.76 -14.22
N LYS A 291 21.21 -8.06 -14.81
CA LYS A 291 22.14 -8.60 -15.84
C LYS A 291 23.44 -9.13 -15.23
N GLY A 292 23.71 -8.86 -13.96
CA GLY A 292 24.97 -9.18 -13.29
C GLY A 292 25.16 -10.65 -12.88
N GLY A 293 24.16 -11.50 -13.03
CA GLY A 293 24.20 -12.89 -12.57
C GLY A 293 23.89 -13.02 -11.07
N HIS A 294 24.63 -13.85 -10.34
CA HIS A 294 24.46 -14.08 -8.89
C HIS A 294 23.06 -14.56 -8.47
N GLY A 295 22.32 -15.20 -9.38
CA GLY A 295 20.94 -15.63 -9.13
C GLY A 295 19.95 -14.46 -9.03
N ILE A 296 20.34 -13.27 -9.50
CA ILE A 296 19.46 -12.13 -9.66
C ILE A 296 18.87 -12.16 -11.07
N ARG A 297 17.58 -11.94 -11.17
CA ARG A 297 16.81 -11.96 -12.41
C ARG A 297 16.02 -10.68 -12.56
N GLU A 298 15.64 -10.39 -13.78
CA GLU A 298 14.75 -9.30 -14.13
C GLU A 298 13.37 -9.52 -13.50
N GLY A 299 12.86 -8.54 -12.76
CA GLY A 299 11.51 -8.50 -12.24
C GLY A 299 10.60 -7.65 -13.13
N VAL A 300 9.42 -7.30 -12.62
CA VAL A 300 8.48 -6.43 -13.36
C VAL A 300 9.03 -5.03 -13.46
N ASP A 301 9.09 -4.48 -14.68
CA ASP A 301 9.30 -3.06 -14.91
C ASP A 301 7.98 -2.31 -14.68
N SER A 302 7.74 -1.91 -13.42
CA SER A 302 6.53 -1.20 -13.04
C SER A 302 6.52 0.25 -13.50
N ASP A 303 7.68 0.82 -13.78
CA ASP A 303 7.80 2.19 -14.26
C ASP A 303 7.36 2.33 -15.73
N ALA A 304 7.67 1.32 -16.55
CA ALA A 304 7.23 1.25 -17.94
C ALA A 304 5.83 0.66 -18.11
N LEU A 305 5.46 -0.30 -17.25
CA LEU A 305 4.18 -1.01 -17.36
C LEU A 305 2.97 -0.14 -16.97
N LEU A 306 3.15 0.73 -15.96
CA LEU A 306 2.06 1.45 -15.31
C LEU A 306 2.04 2.93 -15.73
N ASP A 307 0.86 3.38 -16.13
CA ASP A 307 0.55 4.79 -16.37
C ASP A 307 -0.14 5.46 -15.16
N GLY A 308 -0.59 6.71 -15.31
CA GLY A 308 -1.18 7.49 -14.23
C GLY A 308 -2.46 6.87 -13.66
N ASP A 309 -3.29 6.25 -14.50
CA ASP A 309 -4.58 5.67 -14.09
C ASP A 309 -4.41 4.34 -13.32
N ASP A 310 -3.23 3.73 -13.43
CA ASP A 310 -2.86 2.51 -12.70
C ASP A 310 -2.37 2.79 -11.27
N ARG A 311 -2.21 4.06 -10.89
CA ARG A 311 -1.78 4.51 -9.56
C ARG A 311 -2.86 5.41 -8.96
N TYR A 312 -3.20 5.20 -7.69
CA TYR A 312 -4.29 5.95 -7.07
C TYR A 312 -3.87 7.29 -6.44
N ASP A 313 -2.56 7.52 -6.28
CA ASP A 313 -1.98 8.72 -5.66
C ASP A 313 -0.65 9.13 -6.32
N ASP A 314 -0.51 8.90 -7.62
CA ASP A 314 0.70 9.15 -8.42
C ASP A 314 1.96 8.34 -8.02
N CYS A 315 1.85 7.45 -7.03
CA CYS A 315 2.93 6.59 -6.56
C CYS A 315 2.49 5.13 -6.40
N HIS A 316 1.40 4.90 -5.65
CA HIS A 316 1.01 3.56 -5.24
C HIS A 316 0.06 2.90 -6.23
N ILE A 317 0.30 1.61 -6.44
CA ILE A 317 -0.42 0.79 -7.41
C ILE A 317 -1.89 0.61 -6.98
N GLY A 318 -2.80 0.87 -7.91
CA GLY A 318 -4.23 0.74 -7.69
C GLY A 318 -4.98 0.51 -9.00
N GLY A 319 -6.32 0.46 -8.94
CA GLY A 319 -7.14 0.29 -10.14
C GLY A 319 -6.73 -0.92 -10.98
N SER A 320 -6.53 -0.70 -12.27
CA SER A 320 -6.05 -1.71 -13.24
C SER A 320 -4.59 -2.09 -13.05
N GLY A 321 -3.79 -1.26 -12.38
CA GLY A 321 -2.36 -1.50 -12.19
C GLY A 321 -2.08 -2.76 -11.37
N ALA A 322 -2.89 -3.07 -10.36
CA ALA A 322 -2.76 -4.29 -9.57
C ALA A 322 -2.88 -5.56 -10.43
N GLU A 323 -3.83 -5.58 -11.36
CA GLU A 323 -4.02 -6.69 -12.31
C GLU A 323 -2.85 -6.77 -13.29
N LYS A 324 -2.44 -5.65 -13.90
CA LYS A 324 -1.30 -5.60 -14.84
C LYS A 324 -0.02 -6.13 -14.20
N VAL A 325 0.32 -5.67 -12.99
CA VAL A 325 1.53 -6.11 -12.29
C VAL A 325 1.47 -7.58 -11.87
N SER A 326 0.32 -8.05 -11.38
CA SER A 326 0.17 -9.45 -10.98
C SER A 326 0.28 -10.41 -12.18
N LEU A 327 -0.25 -10.04 -13.35
CA LEU A 327 -0.09 -10.82 -14.59
C LEU A 327 1.35 -10.79 -15.12
N ALA A 328 2.03 -9.64 -15.07
CA ALA A 328 3.43 -9.54 -15.44
C ALA A 328 4.33 -10.43 -14.56
N TRP A 329 4.07 -10.47 -13.25
CA TRP A 329 4.74 -11.41 -12.35
C TRP A 329 4.44 -12.87 -12.69
N LEU A 330 3.18 -13.21 -13.03
CA LEU A 330 2.81 -14.54 -13.46
C LEU A 330 3.63 -14.97 -14.69
N ASP A 331 3.74 -14.10 -15.69
CA ASP A 331 4.46 -14.39 -16.94
C ASP A 331 5.95 -14.65 -16.69
N LEU A 332 6.60 -13.82 -15.86
CA LEU A 332 8.00 -13.99 -15.46
C LEU A 332 8.22 -15.31 -14.74
N LEU A 333 7.46 -15.60 -13.70
CA LEU A 333 7.60 -16.82 -12.90
C LEU A 333 7.27 -18.09 -13.71
N SER A 334 6.38 -17.98 -14.70
CA SER A 334 6.03 -19.05 -15.61
C SER A 334 7.10 -19.33 -16.67
N GLY A 335 7.72 -18.27 -17.18
CA GLY A 335 8.80 -18.35 -18.18
C GLY A 335 10.01 -19.06 -17.61
N ASP A 336 10.42 -18.72 -16.42
CA ASP A 336 11.59 -19.30 -15.76
C ASP A 336 11.43 -20.79 -15.44
N ARG A 337 10.26 -21.24 -15.02
CA ARG A 337 9.99 -22.67 -14.82
C ARG A 337 10.10 -23.47 -16.11
N ARG A 338 9.65 -22.92 -17.23
CA ARG A 338 9.78 -23.58 -18.53
C ARG A 338 11.24 -23.77 -18.92
N LEU A 339 12.09 -22.80 -18.63
CA LEU A 339 13.52 -22.87 -18.88
C LEU A 339 14.23 -23.88 -17.96
N GLU A 340 13.82 -24.00 -16.70
CA GLU A 340 14.37 -24.96 -15.73
C GLU A 340 13.94 -26.41 -16.05
N SER A 341 12.70 -26.63 -16.49
CA SER A 341 12.19 -27.94 -16.87
C SER A 341 12.76 -28.47 -18.20
N SER A 342 13.39 -27.62 -19.02
CA SER A 342 14.00 -27.97 -20.31
C SER A 342 15.51 -28.25 -20.20
N ARG A 343 16.10 -28.13 -19.02
CA ARG A 343 17.49 -28.48 -18.69
C ARG A 343 17.60 -29.81 -17.98
#